data_5293bca501aa69c1a0152f43214c2786
#
_entry.id   5293bca501aa69c1a0152f43214c2786
#
_cell.length_a   1.000
_cell.length_b   1.000
_cell.length_c   1.000
_cell.angle_alpha   90.00
_cell.angle_beta   90.00
_cell.angle_gamma   90.00
#
_symmetry.space_group_name_H-M   'P 1'
#
loop_
_entity.id
_entity.type
_entity.pdbx_description
1 polymer ?
#
loop_
_entity_poly.entity_id
_entity_poly.type
_entity_poly.pdbx_seq_one_letter_code
_entity_poly.pdbx_strand_id
1 'polypeptide(L)'
;MIKKYLFVHFAIFSFNILADEGMWEPYQMELLQKELRASGYKGKVANVSDLFKHPMSAIVSLGGCSAAFVSDEGLIATNYHCIESSYLQFNSNAETDLFETGFVARTKDAEKRSAPGAR
;
A
#
# COMPACT_ATOMS: atom_id res chain seq x y z
N MET A 1 42.44 49.74 11.82
CA MET A 1 42.18 48.36 11.33
C MET A 1 40.69 48.10 11.41
N ILE A 2 39.98 48.20 10.29
CA ILE A 2 38.53 48.03 10.22
C ILE A 2 38.27 46.57 9.91
N LYS A 3 37.70 45.82 10.89
CA LYS A 3 37.26 44.45 10.67
C LYS A 3 35.98 44.48 9.82
N LYS A 4 36.07 44.02 8.58
CA LYS A 4 34.94 43.79 7.71
C LYS A 4 34.19 42.50 8.19
N TYR A 5 33.04 42.67 8.78
CA TYR A 5 32.12 41.55 9.07
C TYR A 5 31.44 41.19 7.76
N LEU A 6 31.82 40.06 7.19
CA LEU A 6 31.16 39.45 6.06
C LEU A 6 29.86 38.78 6.55
N PHE A 7 28.76 39.49 6.40
CA PHE A 7 27.41 38.89 6.61
C PHE A 7 27.13 37.97 5.44
N VAL A 8 27.32 36.66 5.67
CA VAL A 8 26.83 35.63 4.76
C VAL A 8 25.31 35.55 4.94
N HIS A 9 24.56 36.16 4.05
CA HIS A 9 23.12 35.96 3.95
C HIS A 9 22.89 34.56 3.40
N PHE A 10 22.61 33.61 4.29
CA PHE A 10 22.11 32.32 3.91
C PHE A 10 20.64 32.52 3.47
N ALA A 11 20.45 32.71 2.18
CA ALA A 11 19.10 32.73 1.61
C ALA A 11 18.51 31.33 1.78
N ILE A 12 17.65 31.16 2.79
CA ILE A 12 16.84 29.98 2.97
C ILE A 12 15.83 30.01 1.84
N PHE A 13 16.12 29.29 0.76
CA PHE A 13 15.15 28.99 -0.27
C PHE A 13 14.13 28.04 0.36
N SER A 14 13.03 28.60 0.87
CA SER A 14 11.86 27.82 1.23
C SER A 14 11.26 27.30 -0.07
N PHE A 15 11.59 26.06 -0.43
CA PHE A 15 10.81 25.33 -1.42
C PHE A 15 9.43 25.13 -0.81
N ASN A 16 8.42 25.79 -1.36
CA ASN A 16 7.04 25.45 -1.10
C ASN A 16 6.84 24.05 -1.67
N ILE A 17 6.95 23.03 -0.82
CA ILE A 17 6.51 21.68 -1.12
C ILE A 17 4.99 21.77 -1.08
N LEU A 18 4.38 21.92 -2.25
CA LEU A 18 2.95 21.77 -2.41
C LEU A 18 2.67 20.27 -2.32
N ALA A 19 2.40 19.80 -1.10
CA ALA A 19 1.84 18.48 -0.90
C ALA A 19 0.35 18.57 -1.18
N ASP A 20 -0.17 17.71 -2.04
CA ASP A 20 -1.60 17.55 -2.19
C ASP A 20 -2.13 16.96 -0.88
N GLU A 21 -2.93 17.74 -0.16
CA GLU A 21 -3.50 17.33 1.11
C GLU A 21 -4.81 16.59 0.90
N GLY A 22 -5.03 15.56 1.69
CA GLY A 22 -6.30 14.88 1.83
C GLY A 22 -6.23 13.37 1.60
N MET A 23 -7.11 12.65 2.30
CA MET A 23 -7.47 11.28 1.98
C MET A 23 -8.74 11.34 1.12
N TRP A 24 -8.54 11.26 -0.18
CA TRP A 24 -9.64 11.36 -1.13
C TRP A 24 -10.35 10.01 -1.26
N GLU A 25 -11.65 10.02 -1.10
CA GLU A 25 -12.45 8.84 -1.35
C GLU A 25 -12.63 8.61 -2.87
N PRO A 26 -12.80 7.36 -3.32
CA PRO A 26 -12.87 7.04 -4.75
C PRO A 26 -13.88 7.88 -5.52
N TYR A 27 -15.06 8.16 -4.97
CA TYR A 27 -16.09 8.98 -5.65
C TYR A 27 -15.68 10.44 -5.84
N GLN A 28 -14.72 10.95 -5.06
CA GLN A 28 -14.19 12.30 -5.19
C GLN A 28 -13.19 12.46 -6.34
N MET A 29 -12.67 11.36 -6.87
CA MET A 29 -11.67 11.38 -7.94
C MET A 29 -12.17 12.06 -9.22
N GLU A 30 -13.47 12.04 -9.47
CA GLU A 30 -14.07 12.76 -10.61
C GLU A 30 -13.88 14.28 -10.50
N LEU A 31 -13.85 14.83 -9.28
CA LEU A 31 -13.62 16.25 -9.02
C LEU A 31 -12.16 16.65 -9.15
N LEU A 32 -11.25 15.68 -9.02
CA LEU A 32 -9.80 15.86 -8.96
C LEU A 32 -9.10 15.56 -10.31
N GLN A 33 -9.83 15.55 -11.41
CA GLN A 33 -9.25 15.18 -12.72
C GLN A 33 -8.04 16.05 -13.11
N LYS A 34 -8.09 17.35 -12.81
CA LYS A 34 -7.01 18.28 -13.14
C LYS A 34 -5.75 17.97 -12.32
N GLU A 35 -5.91 17.75 -11.03
CA GLU A 35 -4.85 17.42 -10.07
C GLU A 35 -4.23 16.06 -10.42
N LEU A 36 -5.04 15.06 -10.72
CA LEU A 36 -4.60 13.75 -11.18
C LEU A 36 -3.77 13.84 -12.47
N ARG A 37 -4.20 14.68 -13.43
CA ARG A 37 -3.41 14.91 -14.66
C ARG A 37 -2.11 15.63 -14.37
N ALA A 38 -2.12 16.62 -13.49
CA ALA A 38 -0.93 17.37 -13.10
C ALA A 38 0.10 16.47 -12.39
N SER A 39 -0.35 15.51 -11.58
CA SER A 39 0.50 14.48 -10.94
C SER A 39 1.01 13.39 -11.90
N GLY A 40 0.61 13.43 -13.16
CA GLY A 40 1.07 12.48 -14.19
C GLY A 40 0.17 11.26 -14.41
N TYR A 41 -1.00 11.17 -13.76
CA TYR A 41 -1.94 10.09 -14.02
C TYR A 41 -2.51 10.16 -15.44
N LYS A 42 -2.29 9.11 -16.23
CA LYS A 42 -2.70 9.02 -17.64
C LYS A 42 -3.93 8.13 -17.86
N GLY A 43 -4.37 7.41 -16.83
CA GLY A 43 -5.53 6.51 -16.89
C GLY A 43 -6.87 7.27 -17.00
N LYS A 44 -7.94 6.53 -17.17
CA LYS A 44 -9.31 7.07 -17.07
C LYS A 44 -9.65 7.25 -15.59
N VAL A 45 -10.22 8.39 -15.20
CA VAL A 45 -10.59 8.67 -13.80
C VAL A 45 -11.58 7.62 -13.27
N ALA A 46 -12.52 7.18 -14.10
CA ALA A 46 -13.45 6.09 -13.77
C ALA A 46 -12.76 4.78 -13.31
N ASN A 47 -11.49 4.57 -13.63
CA ASN A 47 -10.76 3.40 -13.14
C ASN A 47 -10.41 3.50 -11.64
N VAL A 48 -10.41 4.68 -11.07
CA VAL A 48 -10.07 4.93 -9.65
C VAL A 48 -11.25 5.48 -8.86
N SER A 49 -12.34 5.90 -9.52
CA SER A 49 -13.57 6.38 -8.89
C SER A 49 -14.64 5.30 -8.74
N ASP A 50 -14.64 4.30 -9.61
CA ASP A 50 -15.63 3.22 -9.62
C ASP A 50 -15.07 1.98 -8.91
N LEU A 51 -15.59 1.67 -7.72
CA LEU A 51 -15.16 0.54 -6.90
C LEU A 51 -15.42 -0.82 -7.55
N PHE A 52 -16.32 -0.90 -8.51
CA PHE A 52 -16.69 -2.14 -9.20
C PHE A 52 -15.87 -2.38 -10.48
N LYS A 53 -14.99 -1.45 -10.83
CA LYS A 53 -14.11 -1.59 -12.00
C LYS A 53 -12.66 -1.84 -11.59
N HIS A 54 -11.94 -2.57 -12.45
CA HIS A 54 -10.50 -2.72 -12.30
C HIS A 54 -9.78 -1.35 -12.42
N PRO A 55 -8.81 -1.03 -11.54
CA PRO A 55 -8.20 -1.90 -10.50
C PRO A 55 -8.90 -1.89 -9.15
N MET A 56 -9.89 -1.01 -8.91
CA MET A 56 -10.53 -0.85 -7.61
C MET A 56 -11.26 -2.10 -7.14
N SER A 57 -11.88 -2.86 -8.06
CA SER A 57 -12.57 -4.12 -7.75
C SER A 57 -11.65 -5.26 -7.28
N ALA A 58 -10.33 -5.10 -7.40
CA ALA A 58 -9.37 -6.06 -6.86
C ALA A 58 -9.10 -5.87 -5.37
N ILE A 59 -9.53 -4.74 -4.78
CA ILE A 59 -9.32 -4.44 -3.35
C ILE A 59 -10.33 -5.20 -2.51
N VAL A 60 -9.84 -5.86 -1.48
CA VAL A 60 -10.66 -6.66 -0.56
C VAL A 60 -10.30 -6.36 0.89
N SER A 61 -11.23 -6.63 1.81
CA SER A 61 -11.01 -6.56 3.25
C SER A 61 -10.72 -7.95 3.81
N LEU A 62 -9.69 -8.04 4.64
CA LEU A 62 -9.35 -9.23 5.42
C LEU A 62 -9.65 -9.00 6.91
N GLY A 63 -10.87 -8.57 7.22
CA GLY A 63 -11.32 -8.42 8.61
C GLY A 63 -10.53 -7.40 9.44
N GLY A 64 -10.32 -6.20 8.90
CA GLY A 64 -9.55 -5.12 9.53
C GLY A 64 -8.23 -4.83 8.81
N CYS A 65 -7.85 -5.65 7.83
CA CYS A 65 -6.72 -5.41 6.95
C CYS A 65 -7.19 -5.19 5.51
N SER A 66 -6.49 -4.33 4.81
CA SER A 66 -6.67 -4.16 3.37
C SER A 66 -5.79 -5.14 2.61
N ALA A 67 -6.31 -5.67 1.51
CA ALA A 67 -5.60 -6.54 0.61
C ALA A 67 -6.03 -6.31 -0.84
N ALA A 68 -5.32 -6.87 -1.79
CA ALA A 68 -5.71 -6.82 -3.19
C ALA A 68 -5.41 -8.14 -3.90
N PHE A 69 -6.29 -8.57 -4.78
CA PHE A 69 -5.98 -9.61 -5.74
C PHE A 69 -4.95 -9.10 -6.74
N VAL A 70 -3.85 -9.83 -6.90
CA VAL A 70 -2.73 -9.49 -7.80
C VAL A 70 -2.51 -10.52 -8.89
N SER A 71 -3.38 -11.54 -8.94
CA SER A 71 -3.45 -12.50 -10.05
C SER A 71 -4.89 -12.96 -10.26
N ASP A 72 -5.16 -13.53 -11.43
CA ASP A 72 -6.41 -14.20 -11.78
C ASP A 72 -6.56 -15.59 -11.12
N GLU A 73 -5.49 -16.11 -10.54
CA GLU A 73 -5.48 -17.38 -9.82
C GLU A 73 -5.71 -17.25 -8.31
N GLY A 74 -6.04 -16.04 -7.82
CA GLY A 74 -6.38 -15.81 -6.43
C GLY A 74 -5.20 -15.42 -5.53
N LEU A 75 -4.04 -15.05 -6.09
CA LEU A 75 -2.95 -14.51 -5.28
C LEU A 75 -3.35 -13.15 -4.70
N ILE A 76 -3.19 -13.00 -3.39
CA ILE A 76 -3.53 -11.80 -2.63
C ILE A 76 -2.26 -11.17 -2.07
N ALA A 77 -2.10 -9.86 -2.26
CA ALA A 77 -1.09 -9.05 -1.59
C ALA A 77 -1.71 -8.35 -0.38
N THR A 78 -1.05 -8.42 0.75
CA THR A 78 -1.44 -7.74 1.99
C THR A 78 -0.21 -7.40 2.83
N ASN A 79 -0.41 -6.75 3.98
CA ASN A 79 0.67 -6.46 4.92
C ASN A 79 1.04 -7.68 5.76
N TYR A 80 2.31 -7.76 6.15
CA TYR A 80 2.84 -8.84 6.98
C TYR A 80 2.03 -9.03 8.28
N HIS A 81 1.77 -7.97 9.04
CA HIS A 81 1.03 -8.04 10.30
C HIS A 81 -0.41 -8.58 10.14
N CYS A 82 -0.98 -8.54 8.93
CA CYS A 82 -2.32 -9.06 8.68
C CYS A 82 -2.37 -10.59 8.68
N ILE A 83 -1.23 -11.26 8.53
CA ILE A 83 -1.11 -12.72 8.46
C ILE A 83 -0.38 -13.33 9.65
N GLU A 84 0.12 -12.52 10.59
CA GLU A 84 0.94 -12.99 11.72
C GLU A 84 0.25 -14.08 12.52
N SER A 85 -0.93 -13.81 13.07
CA SER A 85 -1.63 -14.76 13.94
C SER A 85 -2.37 -15.84 13.16
N SER A 86 -3.02 -15.47 12.08
CA SER A 86 -3.91 -16.37 11.32
C SER A 86 -3.17 -17.33 10.40
N TYR A 87 -1.97 -16.99 9.99
CA TYR A 87 -1.19 -17.80 9.06
C TYR A 87 0.18 -18.19 9.60
N LEU A 88 1.04 -17.24 9.98
CA LEU A 88 2.40 -17.55 10.42
C LEU A 88 2.40 -18.31 11.74
N GLN A 89 1.75 -17.79 12.76
CA GLN A 89 1.68 -18.45 14.07
C GLN A 89 0.95 -19.79 13.99
N PHE A 90 -0.15 -19.86 13.25
CA PHE A 90 -0.93 -21.10 13.08
C PHE A 90 -0.14 -22.21 12.40
N ASN A 91 0.75 -21.86 11.48
CA ASN A 91 1.56 -22.83 10.72
C ASN A 91 2.98 -23.02 11.27
N SER A 92 3.38 -22.29 12.32
CA SER A 92 4.63 -22.48 13.03
C SER A 92 4.51 -23.57 14.10
N ASN A 93 5.63 -24.24 14.37
CA ASN A 93 5.76 -25.24 15.44
C ASN A 93 7.18 -25.20 16.02
N ALA A 94 7.50 -26.08 16.97
CA ALA A 94 8.80 -26.13 17.63
C ALA A 94 9.99 -26.40 16.67
N GLU A 95 9.72 -27.00 15.52
CA GLU A 95 10.75 -27.36 14.52
C GLU A 95 10.86 -26.34 13.40
N THR A 96 9.78 -25.60 13.14
CA THR A 96 9.71 -24.64 12.02
C THR A 96 9.02 -23.38 12.49
N ASP A 97 9.79 -22.31 12.66
CA ASP A 97 9.29 -20.98 12.93
C ASP A 97 9.20 -20.17 11.63
N LEU A 98 7.98 -19.93 11.16
CA LEU A 98 7.75 -19.18 9.93
C LEU A 98 7.99 -17.67 10.08
N PHE A 99 8.08 -17.14 11.30
CA PHE A 99 8.50 -15.76 11.53
C PHE A 99 9.98 -15.55 11.21
N GLU A 100 10.80 -16.57 11.52
CA GLU A 100 12.24 -16.54 11.28
C GLU A 100 12.60 -16.98 9.85
N THR A 101 11.97 -18.07 9.39
CA THR A 101 12.35 -18.71 8.11
C THR A 101 11.61 -18.16 6.90
N GLY A 102 10.46 -17.53 7.13
CA GLY A 102 9.51 -17.22 6.07
C GLY A 102 8.90 -18.49 5.46
N PHE A 103 8.05 -18.31 4.46
CA PHE A 103 7.44 -19.42 3.72
C PHE A 103 7.18 -19.02 2.27
N VAL A 104 7.51 -19.94 1.35
CA VAL A 104 7.18 -19.80 -0.07
C VAL A 104 6.59 -21.12 -0.57
N ALA A 105 5.31 -21.11 -0.92
CA ALA A 105 4.69 -22.20 -1.66
C ALA A 105 5.10 -22.11 -3.13
N ARG A 106 5.78 -23.12 -3.65
CA ARG A 106 6.18 -23.18 -5.07
C ARG A 106 5.14 -23.84 -5.97
N THR A 107 4.16 -24.50 -5.37
CA THR A 107 3.01 -25.14 -6.03
C THR A 107 1.78 -24.91 -5.18
N LYS A 108 0.57 -25.01 -5.76
CA LYS A 108 -0.69 -24.90 -5.04
C LYS A 108 -0.83 -25.98 -3.93
N ASP A 109 -0.33 -27.18 -4.17
CA ASP A 109 -0.38 -28.24 -3.16
C ASP A 109 0.53 -28.00 -1.96
N ALA A 110 1.53 -27.13 -2.11
CA ALA A 110 2.42 -26.72 -1.03
C ALA A 110 1.84 -25.57 -0.19
N GLU A 111 0.75 -24.96 -0.61
CA GLU A 111 0.11 -23.86 0.13
C GLU A 111 -0.41 -24.34 1.49
N LYS A 112 -0.18 -23.53 2.51
CA LYS A 112 -0.69 -23.78 3.87
C LYS A 112 -2.01 -23.05 4.07
N ARG A 113 -2.88 -23.61 4.87
CA ARG A 113 -4.15 -22.97 5.22
C ARG A 113 -3.98 -21.99 6.37
N SER A 114 -4.79 -20.95 6.37
CA SER A 114 -4.94 -20.08 7.55
C SER A 114 -5.74 -20.79 8.64
N ALA A 115 -5.64 -20.28 9.87
CA ALA A 115 -6.45 -20.72 10.98
C ALA A 115 -7.95 -20.67 10.63
N PRO A 116 -8.78 -21.61 11.17
CA PRO A 116 -10.22 -21.56 11.00
C PRO A 116 -10.79 -20.23 11.50
N GLY A 117 -11.66 -19.59 10.70
CA GLY A 117 -12.27 -18.30 11.03
C GLY A 117 -11.38 -17.08 10.77
N ALA A 118 -10.18 -17.24 10.21
CA ALA A 118 -9.41 -16.13 9.66
C ALA A 118 -10.24 -15.40 8.58
N ARG A 119 -10.37 -14.09 8.73
CA ARG A 119 -11.15 -13.21 7.85
C ARG A 119 -10.27 -12.16 7.25
#